data_76f37ef7f578b91f5142fd2884265d0e
#
_entry.id   76f37ef7f578b91f5142fd2884265d0e
#
_cell.length_a   1.000
_cell.length_b   1.000
_cell.length_c   1.000
_cell.angle_alpha   90.00
_cell.angle_beta   90.00
_cell.angle_gamma   90.00
#
_symmetry.space_group_name_H-M   'P 1'
#
loop_
_entity.id
_entity.type
_entity.pdbx_description
1 polymer ?
#
loop_
_entity_poly.entity_id
_entity_poly.type
_entity_poly.pdbx_seq_one_letter_code
_entity_poly.pdbx_strand_id
1 'polypeptide(L)'
;MGNDVSATVGHDSSTNDLQGVQTFVYPTKDELFRKVYVGEWVDGKRHGKGTLEWRNGAVYQGQWDSDTLCGIGSFHLPTSGVQYEGEFLDNQFHGAGVLTWKDNGRQYNGSWHEGKHHGYGTLKYDNNDSRQRIFYKGEWKHGKRHGYGIMKWRSGAQYEGNWTRGQRDGSGKQTFCNGDIHVGKWKGASRHGPGCRYLINGDKMFGTWKNDKKHGLFEYRYAHGRVEARLYVDGKLSPEPIAQGMNHVSQKRTIH
;
A
#
# COMPACT_ATOMS: atom_id res chain seq x y z
N MET A 1 -3.98 -14.34 -45.53
CA MET A 1 -4.80 -15.51 -45.21
C MET A 1 -5.70 -15.06 -44.08
N GLY A 2 -6.99 -14.84 -44.38
CA GLY A 2 -7.95 -14.36 -43.35
C GLY A 2 -8.23 -15.48 -42.36
N ASN A 3 -8.06 -15.16 -41.08
CA ASN A 3 -8.54 -16.02 -40.00
C ASN A 3 -10.06 -15.89 -39.98
N ASP A 4 -10.74 -16.92 -40.49
CA ASP A 4 -12.19 -17.05 -40.32
C ASP A 4 -12.51 -17.21 -38.82
N VAL A 5 -12.99 -16.16 -38.21
CA VAL A 5 -13.52 -16.19 -36.83
C VAL A 5 -14.95 -16.68 -36.94
N SER A 6 -15.19 -18.00 -36.79
CA SER A 6 -16.54 -18.55 -36.75
C SER A 6 -17.21 -18.19 -35.40
N ALA A 7 -18.40 -17.57 -35.44
CA ALA A 7 -19.21 -17.31 -34.26
C ALA A 7 -20.05 -18.55 -33.93
N THR A 8 -19.78 -19.19 -32.81
CA THR A 8 -20.60 -20.32 -32.31
C THR A 8 -21.59 -19.79 -31.25
N VAL A 9 -22.86 -19.85 -31.54
CA VAL A 9 -23.92 -19.51 -30.58
C VAL A 9 -24.21 -20.75 -29.74
N GLY A 10 -23.86 -20.72 -28.45
CA GLY A 10 -24.11 -21.83 -27.54
C GLY A 10 -25.57 -22.01 -27.21
N HIS A 11 -26.27 -22.83 -27.98
CA HIS A 11 -27.51 -23.48 -27.57
C HIS A 11 -27.15 -24.90 -27.15
N ASP A 12 -27.04 -25.14 -25.85
CA ASP A 12 -26.95 -26.47 -25.22
C ASP A 12 -25.84 -27.43 -25.71
N SER A 13 -24.83 -26.91 -26.44
CA SER A 13 -23.69 -27.68 -26.88
C SER A 13 -22.56 -27.59 -25.88
N SER A 14 -22.02 -28.72 -25.49
CA SER A 14 -20.81 -28.78 -24.64
C SER A 14 -19.66 -28.03 -25.33
N THR A 15 -18.88 -27.31 -24.55
CA THR A 15 -17.66 -26.63 -25.07
C THR A 15 -16.55 -27.62 -25.47
N ASN A 16 -16.77 -28.93 -25.28
CA ASN A 16 -15.75 -29.98 -25.39
C ASN A 16 -15.06 -30.08 -26.75
N ASP A 17 -15.72 -29.64 -27.83
CA ASP A 17 -15.20 -29.72 -29.19
C ASP A 17 -14.57 -28.41 -29.69
N LEU A 18 -14.49 -27.38 -28.86
CA LEU A 18 -13.94 -26.09 -29.24
C LEU A 18 -12.42 -26.13 -29.33
N GLN A 19 -11.88 -25.76 -30.51
CA GLN A 19 -10.45 -25.72 -30.83
C GLN A 19 -10.11 -24.43 -31.58
N GLY A 20 -8.89 -23.91 -31.37
CA GLY A 20 -8.40 -22.73 -32.07
C GLY A 20 -9.09 -21.43 -31.65
N VAL A 21 -9.05 -20.40 -32.50
CA VAL A 21 -9.66 -19.10 -32.21
C VAL A 21 -11.14 -19.09 -32.59
N GLN A 22 -11.99 -18.91 -31.60
CA GLN A 22 -13.45 -18.92 -31.79
C GLN A 22 -14.15 -17.85 -30.93
N THR A 23 -15.38 -17.51 -31.33
CA THR A 23 -16.33 -16.72 -30.55
C THR A 23 -17.37 -17.65 -29.95
N PHE A 24 -17.48 -17.65 -28.63
CA PHE A 24 -18.51 -18.41 -27.91
C PHE A 24 -19.43 -17.46 -27.13
N VAL A 25 -20.73 -17.51 -27.42
CA VAL A 25 -21.76 -16.72 -26.75
C VAL A 25 -22.43 -17.60 -25.69
N TYR A 26 -22.31 -17.20 -24.43
CA TYR A 26 -22.88 -17.94 -23.31
C TYR A 26 -24.41 -17.77 -23.23
N PRO A 27 -25.15 -18.82 -22.82
CA PRO A 27 -26.60 -18.73 -22.60
C PRO A 27 -26.97 -17.59 -21.65
N THR A 28 -28.18 -17.03 -21.80
CA THR A 28 -28.66 -15.94 -20.92
C THR A 28 -28.72 -16.30 -19.45
N LYS A 29 -28.88 -17.58 -19.13
CA LYS A 29 -28.91 -18.14 -17.77
C LYS A 29 -27.57 -18.73 -17.31
N ASP A 30 -26.45 -18.25 -17.89
CA ASP A 30 -25.13 -18.67 -17.45
C ASP A 30 -24.89 -18.31 -15.97
N GLU A 31 -24.57 -19.30 -15.14
CA GLU A 31 -24.38 -19.15 -13.68
C GLU A 31 -23.24 -18.21 -13.30
N LEU A 32 -22.22 -18.07 -14.16
CA LEU A 32 -21.09 -17.18 -13.97
C LEU A 32 -21.29 -15.80 -14.62
N PHE A 33 -22.52 -15.52 -15.10
CA PHE A 33 -22.89 -14.26 -15.75
C PHE A 33 -22.03 -13.88 -16.96
N ARG A 34 -21.39 -14.85 -17.61
CA ARG A 34 -20.60 -14.62 -18.82
C ARG A 34 -21.52 -14.26 -19.99
N LYS A 35 -21.04 -13.40 -20.87
CA LYS A 35 -21.78 -12.95 -22.06
C LYS A 35 -21.17 -13.52 -23.32
N VAL A 36 -19.91 -13.26 -23.56
CA VAL A 36 -19.20 -13.71 -24.75
C VAL A 36 -17.71 -13.90 -24.45
N TYR A 37 -17.13 -14.92 -25.02
CA TYR A 37 -15.68 -15.11 -25.08
C TYR A 37 -15.23 -15.13 -26.54
N VAL A 38 -14.14 -14.41 -26.82
CA VAL A 38 -13.47 -14.40 -28.13
C VAL A 38 -12.00 -14.73 -27.88
N GLY A 39 -11.52 -15.86 -28.35
CA GLY A 39 -10.15 -16.26 -28.11
C GLY A 39 -9.87 -17.71 -28.46
N GLU A 40 -8.68 -18.15 -28.03
CA GLU A 40 -8.18 -19.48 -28.28
C GLU A 40 -8.82 -20.53 -27.36
N TRP A 41 -9.03 -21.72 -27.89
CA TRP A 41 -9.60 -22.88 -27.20
C TRP A 41 -8.71 -24.11 -27.43
N VAL A 42 -8.53 -24.90 -26.40
CA VAL A 42 -7.90 -26.23 -26.43
C VAL A 42 -8.73 -27.16 -25.59
N ASP A 43 -9.18 -28.28 -26.20
CA ASP A 43 -9.99 -29.31 -25.55
C ASP A 43 -11.21 -28.72 -24.79
N GLY A 44 -11.94 -27.81 -25.47
CA GLY A 44 -13.13 -27.16 -24.94
C GLY A 44 -12.89 -26.16 -23.81
N LYS A 45 -11.65 -25.83 -23.49
CA LYS A 45 -11.26 -24.86 -22.47
C LYS A 45 -10.64 -23.62 -23.10
N ARG A 46 -10.91 -22.46 -22.51
CA ARG A 46 -10.24 -21.21 -22.92
C ARG A 46 -8.76 -21.33 -22.65
N HIS A 47 -7.97 -20.99 -23.66
CA HIS A 47 -6.53 -21.13 -23.63
C HIS A 47 -5.88 -19.96 -24.39
N GLY A 48 -4.54 -19.80 -24.33
CA GLY A 48 -3.83 -18.79 -25.09
C GLY A 48 -4.33 -17.37 -24.85
N LYS A 49 -4.58 -16.59 -25.89
CA LYS A 49 -5.09 -15.22 -25.79
C LYS A 49 -6.59 -15.16 -26.00
N GLY A 50 -7.29 -14.38 -25.17
CA GLY A 50 -8.73 -14.21 -25.33
C GLY A 50 -9.31 -13.06 -24.53
N THR A 51 -10.53 -12.69 -24.91
CA THR A 51 -11.33 -11.64 -24.25
C THR A 51 -12.63 -12.25 -23.76
N LEU A 52 -12.92 -12.10 -22.47
CA LEU A 52 -14.20 -12.47 -21.86
C LEU A 52 -14.93 -11.22 -21.44
N GLU A 53 -16.16 -11.09 -21.89
CA GLU A 53 -17.11 -10.08 -21.43
C GLU A 53 -18.18 -10.73 -20.55
N TRP A 54 -18.49 -10.10 -19.41
CA TRP A 54 -19.58 -10.46 -18.54
C TRP A 54 -20.81 -9.57 -18.75
N ARG A 55 -21.98 -10.04 -18.34
CA ARG A 55 -23.25 -9.30 -18.51
C ARG A 55 -23.35 -8.02 -17.69
N ASN A 56 -22.55 -7.88 -16.63
CA ASN A 56 -22.41 -6.65 -15.87
C ASN A 56 -21.46 -5.62 -16.52
N GLY A 57 -20.99 -5.89 -17.74
CA GLY A 57 -20.06 -5.05 -18.49
C GLY A 57 -18.60 -5.20 -18.09
N ALA A 58 -18.27 -6.10 -17.16
CA ALA A 58 -16.86 -6.43 -16.90
C ALA A 58 -16.23 -7.06 -18.13
N VAL A 59 -14.96 -6.74 -18.36
CA VAL A 59 -14.17 -7.29 -19.49
C VAL A 59 -12.79 -7.71 -18.96
N TYR A 60 -12.38 -8.90 -19.31
CA TYR A 60 -10.98 -9.33 -19.20
C TYR A 60 -10.41 -9.56 -20.61
N GLN A 61 -9.22 -9.09 -20.84
CA GLN A 61 -8.44 -9.35 -22.03
C GLN A 61 -7.02 -9.77 -21.63
N GLY A 62 -6.60 -10.97 -21.99
CA GLY A 62 -5.30 -11.47 -21.58
C GLY A 62 -5.09 -12.93 -21.91
N GLN A 63 -4.20 -13.55 -21.12
CA GLN A 63 -3.79 -14.95 -21.29
C GLN A 63 -4.66 -15.87 -20.44
N TRP A 64 -4.88 -17.08 -20.97
CA TRP A 64 -5.69 -18.13 -20.39
C TRP A 64 -4.92 -19.45 -20.39
N ASP A 65 -5.10 -20.20 -19.36
CA ASP A 65 -4.69 -21.60 -19.30
C ASP A 65 -5.82 -22.42 -18.67
N SER A 66 -6.37 -23.35 -19.48
CA SER A 66 -7.39 -24.30 -19.01
C SER A 66 -8.53 -23.62 -18.22
N ASP A 67 -9.18 -22.59 -18.83
CA ASP A 67 -10.24 -21.76 -18.24
C ASP A 67 -9.80 -20.78 -17.12
N THR A 68 -8.52 -20.70 -16.84
CA THR A 68 -7.95 -19.90 -15.75
C THR A 68 -7.24 -18.67 -16.29
N LEU A 69 -7.46 -17.50 -15.68
CA LEU A 69 -6.71 -16.28 -16.00
C LEU A 69 -5.26 -16.44 -15.54
N CYS A 70 -4.32 -16.23 -16.46
CA CYS A 70 -2.90 -16.33 -16.18
C CYS A 70 -2.10 -15.28 -16.95
N GLY A 71 -0.77 -15.21 -16.70
CA GLY A 71 0.13 -14.32 -17.45
C GLY A 71 -0.30 -12.86 -17.44
N ILE A 72 -0.04 -12.15 -18.53
CA ILE A 72 -0.35 -10.72 -18.63
C ILE A 72 -1.76 -10.52 -19.16
N GLY A 73 -2.50 -9.61 -18.49
CA GLY A 73 -3.85 -9.24 -18.91
C GLY A 73 -4.33 -7.91 -18.35
N SER A 74 -5.50 -7.50 -18.82
CA SER A 74 -6.24 -6.35 -18.31
C SER A 74 -7.65 -6.75 -17.89
N PHE A 75 -8.11 -6.20 -16.78
CA PHE A 75 -9.48 -6.37 -16.29
C PHE A 75 -10.11 -5.00 -16.07
N HIS A 76 -11.31 -4.82 -16.59
CA HIS A 76 -12.08 -3.60 -16.45
C HIS A 76 -13.48 -3.89 -15.94
N LEU A 77 -13.92 -3.22 -14.88
CA LEU A 77 -15.29 -3.25 -14.36
C LEU A 77 -15.89 -1.84 -14.40
N PRO A 78 -16.69 -1.51 -15.45
CA PRO A 78 -17.22 -0.15 -15.67
C PRO A 78 -18.07 0.37 -14.53
N THR A 79 -18.89 -0.48 -13.92
CA THR A 79 -19.84 -0.12 -12.85
C THR A 79 -19.19 0.42 -11.59
N SER A 80 -17.92 0.08 -11.34
CA SER A 80 -17.14 0.56 -10.18
C SER A 80 -15.90 1.35 -10.59
N GLY A 81 -15.73 1.66 -11.88
CA GLY A 81 -14.56 2.36 -12.40
C GLY A 81 -13.23 1.65 -12.16
N VAL A 82 -13.25 0.35 -11.81
CA VAL A 82 -12.05 -0.44 -11.51
C VAL A 82 -11.39 -0.91 -12.78
N GLN A 83 -10.07 -0.68 -12.90
CA GLN A 83 -9.24 -1.20 -13.98
C GLN A 83 -7.94 -1.76 -13.40
N TYR A 84 -7.60 -2.98 -13.78
CA TYR A 84 -6.32 -3.62 -13.48
C TYR A 84 -5.57 -3.93 -14.77
N GLU A 85 -4.28 -3.70 -14.76
CA GLU A 85 -3.35 -4.08 -15.83
C GLU A 85 -2.11 -4.70 -15.18
N GLY A 86 -1.81 -5.96 -15.50
CA GLY A 86 -0.69 -6.67 -14.88
C GLY A 86 -0.76 -8.18 -15.02
N GLU A 87 -0.04 -8.84 -14.14
CA GLU A 87 0.05 -10.28 -14.11
C GLU A 87 -1.14 -10.92 -13.38
N PHE A 88 -1.55 -12.08 -13.87
CA PHE A 88 -2.57 -12.94 -13.29
C PHE A 88 -1.99 -14.32 -13.02
N LEU A 89 -2.43 -14.95 -11.95
CA LEU A 89 -2.18 -16.35 -11.64
C LEU A 89 -3.42 -16.90 -10.94
N ASP A 90 -3.94 -18.02 -11.40
CA ASP A 90 -5.10 -18.70 -10.83
C ASP A 90 -6.29 -17.75 -10.60
N ASN A 91 -6.67 -16.98 -11.63
CA ASN A 91 -7.75 -15.98 -11.60
C ASN A 91 -7.53 -14.82 -10.62
N GLN A 92 -6.34 -14.61 -10.10
CA GLN A 92 -6.02 -13.56 -9.13
C GLN A 92 -4.94 -12.62 -9.65
N PHE A 93 -4.97 -11.37 -9.21
CA PHE A 93 -3.86 -10.43 -9.43
C PHE A 93 -2.60 -10.99 -8.79
N HIS A 94 -1.53 -11.04 -9.57
CA HIS A 94 -0.24 -11.59 -9.16
C HIS A 94 0.90 -10.73 -9.71
N GLY A 95 2.16 -11.02 -9.32
CA GLY A 95 3.34 -10.39 -9.89
C GLY A 95 3.28 -8.86 -9.89
N ALA A 96 3.66 -8.23 -10.99
CA ALA A 96 3.58 -6.78 -11.15
C ALA A 96 2.25 -6.35 -11.76
N GLY A 97 1.65 -5.25 -11.23
CA GLY A 97 0.41 -4.75 -11.79
C GLY A 97 -0.02 -3.39 -11.24
N VAL A 98 -0.90 -2.74 -12.00
CA VAL A 98 -1.50 -1.45 -11.68
C VAL A 98 -3.01 -1.62 -11.55
N LEU A 99 -3.54 -1.27 -10.37
CA LEU A 99 -4.98 -1.19 -10.12
C LEU A 99 -5.39 0.27 -9.97
N THR A 100 -6.33 0.70 -10.79
CA THR A 100 -6.85 2.07 -10.81
C THR A 100 -8.35 2.07 -10.51
N TRP A 101 -8.79 2.97 -9.64
CA TRP A 101 -10.18 3.32 -9.39
C TRP A 101 -10.46 4.67 -10.05
N LYS A 102 -11.03 4.64 -11.27
CA LYS A 102 -11.21 5.85 -12.11
C LYS A 102 -12.13 6.90 -11.47
N ASP A 103 -13.13 6.46 -10.71
CA ASP A 103 -14.12 7.34 -10.11
C ASP A 103 -13.54 8.34 -9.10
N ASN A 104 -12.44 7.98 -8.45
CA ASN A 104 -11.85 8.79 -7.37
C ASN A 104 -10.35 9.03 -7.53
N GLY A 105 -9.72 8.49 -8.58
CA GLY A 105 -8.29 8.67 -8.86
C GLY A 105 -7.35 7.91 -7.93
N ARG A 106 -7.88 6.98 -7.12
CA ARG A 106 -7.05 6.06 -6.33
C ARG A 106 -6.33 5.09 -7.27
N GLN A 107 -5.06 4.77 -6.95
CA GLN A 107 -4.27 3.85 -7.76
C GLN A 107 -3.27 3.11 -6.88
N TYR A 108 -3.11 1.82 -7.12
CA TYR A 108 -1.99 1.04 -6.62
C TYR A 108 -1.13 0.59 -7.80
N ASN A 109 0.17 0.81 -7.70
CA ASN A 109 1.18 0.34 -8.64
C ASN A 109 2.27 -0.40 -7.86
N GLY A 110 2.45 -1.67 -8.11
CA GLY A 110 3.41 -2.50 -7.38
C GLY A 110 3.14 -3.98 -7.51
N SER A 111 3.74 -4.74 -6.58
CA SER A 111 3.65 -6.19 -6.57
C SER A 111 2.37 -6.69 -5.92
N TRP A 112 1.89 -7.84 -6.42
CA TRP A 112 0.68 -8.54 -6.00
C TRP A 112 0.98 -9.99 -5.69
N HIS A 113 0.27 -10.53 -4.73
CA HIS A 113 0.28 -11.95 -4.40
C HIS A 113 -1.11 -12.37 -3.91
N GLU A 114 -1.73 -13.34 -4.58
CA GLU A 114 -3.08 -13.82 -4.26
C GLU A 114 -4.10 -12.68 -4.13
N GLY A 115 -4.16 -11.78 -5.12
CA GLY A 115 -5.09 -10.65 -5.15
C GLY A 115 -4.82 -9.56 -4.12
N LYS A 116 -3.70 -9.60 -3.38
CA LYS A 116 -3.36 -8.64 -2.32
C LYS A 116 -2.09 -7.89 -2.65
N HIS A 117 -2.02 -6.62 -2.25
CA HIS A 117 -0.76 -5.86 -2.30
C HIS A 117 0.32 -6.61 -1.54
N HIS A 118 1.47 -6.81 -2.17
CA HIS A 118 2.62 -7.53 -1.62
C HIS A 118 3.92 -6.88 -2.09
N GLY A 119 5.08 -7.27 -1.51
CA GLY A 119 6.37 -6.76 -1.93
C GLY A 119 6.44 -5.23 -1.88
N TYR A 120 6.96 -4.60 -2.93
CA TYR A 120 7.10 -3.15 -3.01
C TYR A 120 6.01 -2.52 -3.89
N GLY A 121 5.45 -1.40 -3.46
CA GLY A 121 4.42 -0.70 -4.24
C GLY A 121 4.06 0.68 -3.72
N THR A 122 3.39 1.44 -4.58
CA THR A 122 2.88 2.78 -4.28
C THR A 122 1.36 2.79 -4.35
N LEU A 123 0.71 3.16 -3.25
CA LEU A 123 -0.72 3.46 -3.21
C LEU A 123 -0.91 4.97 -3.19
N LYS A 124 -1.46 5.52 -4.26
CA LYS A 124 -2.00 6.88 -4.32
C LYS A 124 -3.43 6.84 -3.79
N TYR A 125 -3.73 7.68 -2.83
CA TYR A 125 -5.08 7.78 -2.25
C TYR A 125 -5.95 8.72 -3.07
N ASP A 126 -7.26 8.53 -2.98
CA ASP A 126 -8.23 9.40 -3.65
C ASP A 126 -8.21 10.85 -3.12
N ASN A 127 -8.81 11.76 -3.89
CA ASN A 127 -8.80 13.17 -3.53
C ASN A 127 -9.63 13.50 -2.29
N ASN A 128 -10.56 12.63 -1.90
CA ASN A 128 -11.47 12.79 -0.77
C ASN A 128 -11.10 11.88 0.42
N ASP A 129 -9.85 11.38 0.45
CA ASP A 129 -9.40 10.52 1.55
C ASP A 129 -9.61 11.19 2.92
N SER A 130 -10.43 10.62 3.77
CA SER A 130 -10.81 11.16 5.08
C SER A 130 -9.62 11.39 6.02
N ARG A 131 -8.52 10.67 5.81
CA ARG A 131 -7.27 10.81 6.56
C ARG A 131 -6.28 11.75 5.89
N GLN A 132 -6.69 12.45 4.81
CA GLN A 132 -5.89 13.42 4.06
C GLN A 132 -4.55 12.86 3.56
N ARG A 133 -4.48 11.57 3.21
CA ARG A 133 -3.28 10.93 2.66
C ARG A 133 -3.14 11.26 1.18
N ILE A 134 -1.91 11.44 0.72
CA ILE A 134 -1.58 11.57 -0.70
C ILE A 134 -1.15 10.23 -1.24
N PHE A 135 -0.09 9.64 -0.65
CA PHE A 135 0.41 8.34 -1.07
C PHE A 135 1.10 7.61 0.10
N TYR A 136 1.17 6.30 -0.05
CA TYR A 136 2.15 5.44 0.62
C TYR A 136 3.03 4.77 -0.43
N LYS A 137 4.35 4.83 -0.24
CA LYS A 137 5.34 4.16 -1.08
C LYS A 137 6.25 3.32 -0.17
N GLY A 138 6.32 2.01 -0.40
CA GLY A 138 7.10 1.12 0.45
C GLY A 138 6.66 -0.33 0.36
N GLU A 139 7.05 -1.09 1.36
CA GLU A 139 6.79 -2.52 1.43
C GLU A 139 5.35 -2.82 1.88
N TRP A 140 4.82 -3.93 1.34
CA TRP A 140 3.50 -4.48 1.61
C TRP A 140 3.59 -5.96 1.94
N LYS A 141 2.75 -6.41 2.85
CA LYS A 141 2.59 -7.82 3.17
C LYS A 141 1.12 -8.14 3.41
N HIS A 142 0.56 -9.04 2.58
CA HIS A 142 -0.86 -9.46 2.64
C HIS A 142 -1.83 -8.25 2.72
N GLY A 143 -1.68 -7.28 1.83
CA GLY A 143 -2.53 -6.09 1.74
C GLY A 143 -2.28 -5.01 2.82
N LYS A 144 -1.30 -5.19 3.70
CA LYS A 144 -0.98 -4.23 4.77
C LYS A 144 0.41 -3.64 4.57
N ARG A 145 0.57 -2.33 4.85
CA ARG A 145 1.89 -1.68 4.89
C ARG A 145 2.79 -2.41 5.87
N HIS A 146 4.01 -2.69 5.44
CA HIS A 146 4.99 -3.47 6.19
C HIS A 146 6.40 -2.95 5.91
N GLY A 147 7.44 -3.46 6.62
CA GLY A 147 8.82 -3.10 6.36
C GLY A 147 9.06 -1.60 6.33
N TYR A 148 9.86 -1.13 5.39
CA TYR A 148 10.16 0.29 5.25
C TYR A 148 9.22 0.98 4.25
N GLY A 149 8.78 2.22 4.58
CA GLY A 149 7.93 2.98 3.68
C GLY A 149 7.72 4.43 4.07
N ILE A 150 7.26 5.20 3.08
CA ILE A 150 7.00 6.63 3.17
C ILE A 150 5.50 6.88 3.02
N MET A 151 4.91 7.60 3.96
CA MET A 151 3.54 8.12 3.89
C MET A 151 3.58 9.64 3.83
N LYS A 152 2.85 10.23 2.90
CA LYS A 152 2.70 11.69 2.78
C LYS A 152 1.23 12.09 2.91
N TRP A 153 0.99 13.20 3.60
CA TRP A 153 -0.34 13.78 3.82
C TRP A 153 -0.47 15.14 3.13
N ARG A 154 -1.70 15.56 2.85
CA ARG A 154 -2.03 16.87 2.22
C ARG A 154 -1.59 18.06 3.05
N SER A 155 -1.53 17.90 4.37
CA SER A 155 -1.00 18.91 5.30
C SER A 155 0.49 19.21 5.12
N GLY A 156 1.19 18.48 4.22
CA GLY A 156 2.65 18.52 4.09
C GLY A 156 3.38 17.59 5.06
N ALA A 157 2.69 17.02 6.03
CA ALA A 157 3.29 16.04 6.94
C ALA A 157 3.77 14.80 6.17
N GLN A 158 4.86 14.18 6.66
CA GLN A 158 5.43 12.96 6.07
C GLN A 158 5.97 12.06 7.17
N TYR A 159 5.73 10.76 7.04
CA TYR A 159 6.41 9.75 7.83
C TYR A 159 7.27 8.88 6.92
N GLU A 160 8.48 8.61 7.36
CA GLU A 160 9.46 7.76 6.70
C GLU A 160 10.06 6.82 7.73
N GLY A 161 9.88 5.50 7.58
CA GLY A 161 10.35 4.54 8.56
C GLY A 161 9.64 3.20 8.50
N ASN A 162 9.74 2.45 9.59
CA ASN A 162 9.25 1.09 9.66
C ASN A 162 7.73 1.01 9.92
N TRP A 163 7.12 -0.01 9.33
CA TRP A 163 5.71 -0.34 9.40
C TRP A 163 5.51 -1.80 9.76
N THR A 164 4.57 -2.08 10.61
CA THR A 164 4.14 -3.44 10.93
C THR A 164 2.62 -3.51 10.91
N ARG A 165 2.05 -4.39 10.05
CA ARG A 165 0.61 -4.61 9.94
C ARG A 165 -0.21 -3.32 9.74
N GLY A 166 0.34 -2.35 8.98
CA GLY A 166 -0.33 -1.09 8.66
C GLY A 166 -0.10 0.05 9.66
N GLN A 167 0.64 -0.18 10.74
CA GLN A 167 0.98 0.81 11.78
C GLN A 167 2.46 1.19 11.72
N ARG A 168 2.81 2.41 12.10
CA ARG A 168 4.20 2.84 12.33
C ARG A 168 4.75 2.06 13.52
N ASP A 169 5.83 1.33 13.32
CA ASP A 169 6.41 0.46 14.37
C ASP A 169 7.89 0.25 14.08
N GLY A 170 8.76 0.48 15.07
CA GLY A 170 10.21 0.46 14.90
C GLY A 170 10.80 1.87 14.76
N SER A 171 11.84 2.05 13.95
CA SER A 171 12.50 3.35 13.75
C SER A 171 11.80 4.17 12.67
N GLY A 172 11.69 5.49 12.87
CA GLY A 172 11.10 6.35 11.86
C GLY A 172 11.31 7.84 12.11
N LYS A 173 11.18 8.61 11.02
CA LYS A 173 11.23 10.06 10.97
C LYS A 173 9.84 10.58 10.59
N GLN A 174 9.27 11.42 11.44
CA GLN A 174 8.04 12.17 11.16
C GLN A 174 8.36 13.64 10.97
N THR A 175 8.07 14.18 9.81
CA THR A 175 8.00 15.61 9.57
C THR A 175 6.55 16.05 9.79
N PHE A 176 6.33 17.04 10.65
CA PHE A 176 5.01 17.59 10.93
C PHE A 176 4.67 18.72 9.96
N CYS A 177 3.39 19.11 9.89
CA CYS A 177 2.93 20.18 9.00
C CYS A 177 3.52 21.55 9.33
N ASN A 178 3.94 21.79 10.59
CA ASN A 178 4.62 23.00 11.02
C ASN A 178 6.14 23.00 10.76
N GLY A 179 6.67 21.96 10.13
CA GLY A 179 8.10 21.80 9.83
C GLY A 179 8.94 21.13 10.92
N ASP A 180 8.42 20.92 12.13
CA ASP A 180 9.11 20.15 13.16
C ASP A 180 9.38 18.72 12.69
N ILE A 181 10.46 18.11 13.19
CA ILE A 181 10.83 16.75 12.85
C ILE A 181 10.98 15.93 14.13
N HIS A 182 10.40 14.72 14.15
CA HIS A 182 10.69 13.72 15.18
C HIS A 182 11.41 12.53 14.52
N VAL A 183 12.56 12.16 15.10
CA VAL A 183 13.30 10.95 14.75
C VAL A 183 13.38 10.07 15.97
N GLY A 184 12.90 8.84 15.90
CA GLY A 184 12.88 7.98 17.07
C GLY A 184 12.16 6.65 16.86
N LYS A 185 11.84 6.01 17.97
CA LYS A 185 11.12 4.74 18.00
C LYS A 185 9.61 4.96 18.04
N TRP A 186 8.91 4.01 17.42
CA TRP A 186 7.46 3.96 17.29
C TRP A 186 6.94 2.59 17.71
N LYS A 187 5.77 2.57 18.30
CA LYS A 187 5.06 1.33 18.66
C LYS A 187 3.56 1.57 18.50
N GLY A 188 2.90 0.75 17.69
CA GLY A 188 1.46 0.85 17.47
C GLY A 188 1.01 2.22 16.97
N ALA A 189 1.76 2.85 16.05
CA ALA A 189 1.55 4.18 15.49
C ALA A 189 1.86 5.38 16.42
N SER A 190 2.23 5.17 17.68
CA SER A 190 2.62 6.21 18.65
C SER A 190 4.14 6.29 18.82
N ARG A 191 4.68 7.48 19.10
CA ARG A 191 6.08 7.63 19.52
C ARG A 191 6.28 6.88 20.83
N HIS A 192 7.30 6.00 20.85
CA HIS A 192 7.56 5.15 22.00
C HIS A 192 9.06 4.81 22.07
N GLY A 193 9.68 4.96 23.25
CA GLY A 193 11.13 4.77 23.40
C GLY A 193 11.94 6.04 23.08
N PRO A 194 13.26 5.92 22.89
CA PRO A 194 14.15 7.06 22.68
C PRO A 194 13.86 7.78 21.35
N GLY A 195 13.97 9.11 21.38
CA GLY A 195 13.78 9.93 20.20
C GLY A 195 14.30 11.35 20.38
N CYS A 196 14.45 12.02 19.25
CA CYS A 196 14.83 13.41 19.15
C CYS A 196 13.74 14.19 18.40
N ARG A 197 13.39 15.37 18.88
CA ARG A 197 12.58 16.33 18.15
C ARG A 197 13.38 17.56 17.81
N TYR A 198 13.38 17.91 16.55
CA TYR A 198 13.95 19.14 16.00
C TYR A 198 12.79 20.09 15.74
N LEU A 199 12.84 21.28 16.34
CA LEU A 199 11.84 22.32 16.15
C LEU A 199 12.28 23.26 15.02
N ILE A 200 11.32 23.87 14.35
CA ILE A 200 11.58 24.79 13.24
C ILE A 200 12.39 26.01 13.67
N ASN A 201 12.31 26.41 14.94
CA ASN A 201 13.09 27.52 15.50
C ASN A 201 14.56 27.15 15.82
N GLY A 202 15.00 25.93 15.48
CA GLY A 202 16.35 25.43 15.71
C GLY A 202 16.57 24.72 17.04
N ASP A 203 15.61 24.75 17.95
CA ASP A 203 15.69 24.03 19.23
C ASP A 203 15.62 22.52 18.99
N LYS A 204 16.24 21.76 19.91
CA LYS A 204 16.23 20.28 19.87
C LYS A 204 15.84 19.77 21.24
N MET A 205 15.13 18.64 21.27
CA MET A 205 14.84 17.94 22.52
C MET A 205 15.11 16.45 22.35
N PHE A 206 15.83 15.89 23.31
CA PHE A 206 16.21 14.48 23.36
C PHE A 206 15.60 13.84 24.58
N GLY A 207 14.98 12.70 24.45
CA GLY A 207 14.38 12.01 25.59
C GLY A 207 13.63 10.74 25.20
N THR A 208 12.87 10.23 26.14
CA THR A 208 12.05 9.01 25.95
C THR A 208 10.58 9.36 25.85
N TRP A 209 9.92 8.70 24.91
CA TRP A 209 8.49 8.86 24.67
C TRP A 209 7.74 7.60 25.09
N LYS A 210 6.55 7.76 25.65
CA LYS A 210 5.64 6.67 25.99
C LYS A 210 4.24 7.05 25.51
N ASN A 211 3.73 6.31 24.50
CA ASN A 211 2.41 6.55 23.91
C ASN A 211 2.19 8.03 23.53
N ASP A 212 3.08 8.60 22.71
CA ASP A 212 3.10 9.99 22.27
C ASP A 212 3.40 11.05 23.34
N LYS A 213 3.53 10.67 24.61
CA LYS A 213 3.82 11.57 25.73
C LYS A 213 5.30 11.55 26.07
N LYS A 214 5.85 12.69 26.50
CA LYS A 214 7.20 12.74 27.10
C LYS A 214 7.20 11.95 28.40
N HIS A 215 8.24 11.13 28.62
CA HIS A 215 8.36 10.33 29.85
C HIS A 215 9.84 10.18 30.22
N GLY A 216 10.17 10.44 31.49
CA GLY A 216 11.56 10.45 31.95
C GLY A 216 12.28 11.76 31.66
N LEU A 217 13.60 11.71 31.67
CA LEU A 217 14.48 12.87 31.49
C LEU A 217 14.49 13.30 30.02
N PHE A 218 14.35 14.62 29.80
CA PHE A 218 14.51 15.30 28.53
C PHE A 218 15.63 16.32 28.60
N GLU A 219 16.54 16.30 27.65
CA GLU A 219 17.51 17.33 27.43
C GLU A 219 17.00 18.28 26.33
N TYR A 220 16.93 19.55 26.63
CA TYR A 220 16.61 20.64 25.69
C TYR A 220 17.86 21.37 25.31
N ARG A 221 18.13 21.48 24.03
CA ARG A 221 19.21 22.34 23.46
C ARG A 221 18.56 23.44 22.65
N TYR A 222 18.63 24.64 23.16
CA TYR A 222 18.09 25.82 22.51
C TYR A 222 19.02 26.30 21.40
N ALA A 223 18.46 26.92 20.36
CA ALA A 223 19.23 27.43 19.21
C ALA A 223 20.33 28.45 19.62
N HIS A 224 20.06 29.20 20.70
CA HIS A 224 21.01 30.19 21.26
C HIS A 224 22.07 29.58 22.20
N GLY A 225 22.19 28.24 22.27
CA GLY A 225 23.23 27.53 22.98
C GLY A 225 22.89 27.09 24.43
N ARG A 226 21.81 27.57 25.02
CA ARG A 226 21.39 27.11 26.36
C ARG A 226 21.01 25.62 26.32
N VAL A 227 21.35 24.89 27.41
CA VAL A 227 20.97 23.50 27.61
C VAL A 227 20.20 23.38 28.92
N GLU A 228 19.08 22.70 28.93
CA GLU A 228 18.27 22.41 30.12
C GLU A 228 17.87 20.95 30.16
N ALA A 229 17.79 20.42 31.39
CA ALA A 229 17.18 19.12 31.64
C ALA A 229 15.82 19.29 32.29
N ARG A 230 14.84 18.50 31.89
CA ARG A 230 13.49 18.51 32.45
C ARG A 230 12.99 17.09 32.61
N LEU A 231 12.37 16.80 33.77
CA LEU A 231 11.77 15.49 34.05
C LEU A 231 10.29 15.50 33.72
N TYR A 232 9.82 14.49 33.01
CA TYR A 232 8.41 14.33 32.64
C TYR A 232 7.85 12.99 33.13
N VAL A 233 6.62 13.01 33.63
CA VAL A 233 5.83 11.83 33.95
C VAL A 233 4.53 11.91 33.14
N ASP A 234 4.34 10.96 32.21
CA ASP A 234 3.17 10.86 31.33
C ASP A 234 2.79 12.19 30.63
N GLY A 235 3.80 12.93 30.19
CA GLY A 235 3.64 14.19 29.45
C GLY A 235 3.59 15.45 30.30
N LYS A 236 3.50 15.33 31.62
CA LYS A 236 3.48 16.46 32.55
C LYS A 236 4.88 16.71 33.09
N LEU A 237 5.29 17.97 33.21
CA LEU A 237 6.54 18.34 33.87
C LEU A 237 6.47 17.93 35.34
N SER A 238 7.49 17.20 35.81
CA SER A 238 7.59 16.84 37.22
C SER A 238 8.00 18.08 38.05
N PRO A 239 7.36 18.34 39.16
CA PRO A 239 7.77 19.39 40.09
C PRO A 239 9.01 19.02 40.89
N GLU A 240 9.40 17.74 40.88
CA GLU A 240 10.58 17.29 41.63
C GLU A 240 11.86 17.77 40.95
N PRO A 241 12.82 18.32 41.73
CA PRO A 241 14.10 18.74 41.22
C PRO A 241 14.88 17.52 40.71
N ILE A 242 15.53 17.68 39.56
CA ILE A 242 16.47 16.67 39.05
C ILE A 242 17.63 16.59 40.04
N ALA A 243 17.77 15.46 40.73
CA ALA A 243 18.88 15.26 41.69
C ALA A 243 20.23 15.63 41.02
N GLN A 244 21.04 16.45 41.68
CA GLN A 244 22.29 17.06 41.16
C GLN A 244 23.38 16.06 40.72
N GLY A 245 23.10 14.75 40.73
CA GLY A 245 24.05 13.68 40.39
C GLY A 245 24.29 13.43 38.88
N MET A 246 23.61 14.10 37.95
CA MET A 246 23.69 13.77 36.50
C MET A 246 24.48 14.77 35.64
N ASN A 247 25.24 15.69 36.23
CA ASN A 247 26.04 16.67 35.50
C ASN A 247 27.29 16.08 34.79
N HIS A 248 27.52 14.77 34.83
CA HIS A 248 28.74 14.14 34.29
C HIS A 248 28.56 13.24 33.06
N VAL A 249 27.42 13.25 32.37
CA VAL A 249 27.27 12.42 31.14
C VAL A 249 27.73 13.13 29.86
N SER A 250 28.12 14.41 29.93
CA SER A 250 28.47 15.20 28.74
C SER A 250 29.93 15.06 28.26
N GLN A 251 30.78 14.21 28.84
CA GLN A 251 32.22 14.21 28.46
C GLN A 251 32.82 12.86 28.04
N LYS A 252 32.09 11.88 27.57
CA LYS A 252 32.74 10.70 26.93
C LYS A 252 31.84 10.05 25.88
N ARG A 253 31.75 10.62 24.72
CA ARG A 253 31.61 9.89 23.45
C ARG A 253 32.35 10.62 22.36
N THR A 254 33.66 10.49 22.38
CA THR A 254 34.51 10.67 21.21
C THR A 254 34.26 9.48 20.30
N ILE A 255 33.97 9.79 19.10
CA ILE A 255 33.68 8.93 17.96
C ILE A 255 34.95 8.18 17.56
N HIS A 256 34.81 6.91 17.29
CA HIS A 256 35.59 6.20 16.28
C HIS A 256 34.63 5.59 15.29
#